data_6a6bba69c1c6634df82ebb6942f7e240
#
_entry.id   6a6bba69c1c6634df82ebb6942f7e240
#
_cell.length_a   1.000
_cell.length_b   1.000
_cell.length_c   1.000
_cell.angle_alpha   90.00
_cell.angle_beta   90.00
_cell.angle_gamma   90.00
#
_symmetry.space_group_name_H-M   'P 1'
#
loop_
_entity.id
_entity.type
_entity.pdbx_description
1 polymer ?
#
loop_
_entity_poly.entity_id
_entity_poly.type
_entity_poly.pdbx_seq_one_letter_code
_entity_poly.pdbx_strand_id
1 'polypeptide(L)'
;MNIAVFGRQGGPKLSSSGKLAFEEMIDALPTAVMACDPADLRVIYMNKQSTETLKEIEHLIPVEADDVLGQCIDIFHKHPEHQRKLLGDPANLPHKAKIQLGTEWLDLHVSAVHDKNGNYIAATVAWSVITQQVEHETQTQKLLQMMDQMPINVMLADKDTFEITYINETSIKTLTPLNHLLPVPADQLHGKCIDIFHKHPEHQRRMLADPDNLPHRALIKLGEETLDLTVAALNDANGNYIGPMLSWALVTRNINLATQVTNVAEAVSAAAEEMSASSRAMQESVALANSRSGTVASAAEELSSSVDEISRQVSHS
;
A
#
# COMPACT_ATOMS: atom_id res chain seq x y z
N MET A 1 21.60 26.77 -35.03
CA MET A 1 22.79 26.21 -34.37
C MET A 1 23.33 25.12 -35.27
N ASN A 2 24.48 25.39 -35.94
CA ASN A 2 25.00 24.59 -37.03
C ASN A 2 25.60 23.27 -36.52
N ILE A 3 25.09 22.15 -37.00
CA ILE A 3 25.69 20.82 -36.81
C ILE A 3 26.77 20.67 -37.91
N ALA A 4 28.01 20.66 -37.49
CA ALA A 4 29.15 20.39 -38.41
C ALA A 4 29.17 18.90 -38.76
N VAL A 5 29.03 18.61 -40.03
CA VAL A 5 29.24 17.28 -40.65
C VAL A 5 30.73 17.00 -40.65
N PHE A 6 31.18 16.09 -39.79
CA PHE A 6 32.57 15.58 -39.83
C PHE A 6 32.70 14.62 -41.02
N GLY A 7 33.48 15.03 -42.04
CA GLY A 7 33.84 14.25 -43.18
C GLY A 7 34.64 13.00 -42.77
N ARG A 8 34.34 11.86 -43.44
CA ARG A 8 35.11 10.62 -43.38
C ARG A 8 36.57 10.89 -43.83
N GLN A 9 37.46 11.00 -42.86
CA GLN A 9 38.89 10.76 -43.14
C GLN A 9 39.23 9.35 -42.68
N GLY A 10 40.04 8.64 -43.49
CA GLY A 10 40.39 7.23 -43.35
C GLY A 10 40.86 6.91 -41.93
N GLY A 11 40.24 5.84 -41.36
CA GLY A 11 40.57 5.39 -40.03
C GLY A 11 42.04 5.02 -39.87
N PRO A 12 42.64 5.21 -38.69
CA PRO A 12 44.01 4.83 -38.44
C PRO A 12 44.21 3.33 -38.67
N LYS A 13 45.27 2.97 -39.38
CA LYS A 13 45.71 1.57 -39.52
C LYS A 13 46.09 1.07 -38.14
N LEU A 14 45.30 0.17 -37.57
CA LEU A 14 45.58 -0.51 -36.33
C LEU A 14 46.92 -1.28 -36.46
N SER A 15 47.97 -0.78 -35.84
CA SER A 15 49.24 -1.48 -35.61
C SER A 15 49.02 -2.61 -34.59
N SER A 16 50.03 -3.48 -34.37
CA SER A 16 50.02 -4.51 -33.30
C SER A 16 49.66 -3.96 -31.91
N SER A 17 49.78 -2.67 -31.72
CA SER A 17 49.30 -1.86 -30.61
C SER A 17 47.76 -1.81 -30.49
N GLY A 18 47.02 -2.06 -31.58
CA GLY A 18 45.57 -1.94 -31.58
C GLY A 18 44.83 -3.12 -30.90
N LYS A 19 45.47 -4.28 -30.80
CA LYS A 19 44.87 -5.44 -30.07
C LYS A 19 44.96 -5.22 -28.56
N LEU A 20 46.12 -4.74 -28.08
CA LEU A 20 46.31 -4.35 -26.67
C LEU A 20 45.36 -3.23 -26.25
N ALA A 21 45.22 -2.19 -27.10
CA ALA A 21 44.30 -1.08 -26.82
C ALA A 21 42.81 -1.51 -26.72
N PHE A 22 42.43 -2.56 -27.43
CA PHE A 22 41.06 -3.09 -27.34
C PHE A 22 40.80 -3.88 -26.05
N GLU A 23 41.73 -4.72 -25.64
CA GLU A 23 41.66 -5.47 -24.37
C GLU A 23 41.66 -4.49 -23.17
N GLU A 24 42.56 -3.51 -23.16
CA GLU A 24 42.58 -2.44 -22.13
C GLU A 24 41.27 -1.65 -22.09
N MET A 25 40.65 -1.41 -23.25
CA MET A 25 39.38 -0.70 -23.32
C MET A 25 38.23 -1.53 -22.72
N ILE A 26 38.20 -2.84 -22.95
CA ILE A 26 37.18 -3.72 -22.36
C ILE A 26 37.43 -3.92 -20.86
N ASP A 27 38.68 -3.99 -20.43
CA ASP A 27 39.06 -4.07 -19.02
C ASP A 27 38.69 -2.80 -18.25
N ALA A 28 38.64 -1.66 -18.90
CA ALA A 28 38.19 -0.39 -18.30
C ALA A 28 36.67 -0.25 -18.19
N LEU A 29 35.89 -1.17 -18.76
CA LEU A 29 34.44 -1.14 -18.66
C LEU A 29 33.97 -1.49 -17.21
N PRO A 30 33.01 -0.75 -16.66
CA PRO A 30 32.43 -1.06 -15.33
C PRO A 30 31.42 -2.22 -15.39
N THR A 31 31.41 -2.99 -16.48
CA THR A 31 30.50 -4.12 -16.69
C THR A 31 31.33 -5.40 -16.81
N ALA A 32 30.95 -6.42 -16.08
CA ALA A 32 31.58 -7.73 -16.21
C ALA A 32 31.27 -8.33 -17.58
N VAL A 33 32.33 -8.73 -18.29
CA VAL A 33 32.25 -9.33 -19.65
C VAL A 33 33.08 -10.60 -19.68
N MET A 34 32.47 -11.68 -20.17
CA MET A 34 33.15 -12.94 -20.48
C MET A 34 32.80 -13.38 -21.90
N ALA A 35 33.69 -14.21 -22.49
CA ALA A 35 33.42 -14.85 -23.76
C ALA A 35 33.77 -16.33 -23.68
N CYS A 36 33.01 -17.18 -24.36
CA CYS A 36 33.32 -18.59 -24.52
C CYS A 36 33.39 -18.98 -26.01
N ASP A 37 34.18 -20.01 -26.29
CA ASP A 37 34.23 -20.65 -27.62
C ASP A 37 32.92 -21.45 -27.82
N PRO A 38 32.21 -21.25 -28.95
CA PRO A 38 30.95 -21.95 -29.17
C PRO A 38 31.11 -23.45 -29.45
N ALA A 39 32.32 -23.93 -29.78
CA ALA A 39 32.58 -25.34 -30.11
C ALA A 39 32.69 -26.23 -28.87
N ASP A 40 33.38 -25.78 -27.82
CA ASP A 40 33.64 -26.56 -26.62
C ASP A 40 33.14 -25.85 -25.34
N LEU A 41 32.60 -24.63 -25.46
CA LEU A 41 32.04 -23.78 -24.41
C LEU A 41 33.06 -23.44 -23.29
N ARG A 42 34.35 -23.39 -23.65
CA ARG A 42 35.37 -22.93 -22.71
C ARG A 42 35.41 -21.40 -22.68
N VAL A 43 35.60 -20.87 -21.48
CA VAL A 43 35.83 -19.44 -21.27
C VAL A 43 37.18 -19.07 -21.86
N ILE A 44 37.16 -18.26 -22.93
CA ILE A 44 38.36 -17.82 -23.69
C ILE A 44 38.79 -16.40 -23.34
N TYR A 45 37.90 -15.62 -22.71
CA TYR A 45 38.16 -14.26 -22.27
C TYR A 45 37.31 -13.88 -21.05
N MET A 46 37.91 -13.13 -20.14
CA MET A 46 37.27 -12.44 -19.04
C MET A 46 37.91 -11.06 -18.88
N ASN A 47 37.12 -10.02 -18.71
CA ASN A 47 37.66 -8.71 -18.33
C ASN A 47 37.91 -8.62 -16.83
N LYS A 48 38.64 -7.58 -16.43
CA LYS A 48 38.97 -7.34 -15.01
C LYS A 48 37.74 -7.28 -14.13
N GLN A 49 36.66 -6.59 -14.57
CA GLN A 49 35.41 -6.47 -13.83
C GLN A 49 34.74 -7.85 -13.59
N SER A 50 34.81 -8.77 -14.58
CA SER A 50 34.30 -10.14 -14.36
C SER A 50 35.05 -10.87 -13.27
N THR A 51 36.41 -10.76 -13.25
CA THR A 51 37.21 -11.40 -12.19
C THR A 51 36.92 -10.81 -10.84
N GLU A 52 36.82 -9.48 -10.73
CA GLU A 52 36.52 -8.79 -9.46
C GLU A 52 35.10 -9.18 -8.95
N THR A 53 34.11 -9.17 -9.82
CA THR A 53 32.73 -9.54 -9.45
C THR A 53 32.62 -11.03 -9.09
N LEU A 54 33.34 -11.92 -9.80
CA LEU A 54 33.36 -13.34 -9.44
C LEU A 54 34.00 -13.58 -8.06
N LYS A 55 35.03 -12.81 -7.68
CA LYS A 55 35.64 -12.90 -6.35
C LYS A 55 34.65 -12.55 -5.23
N GLU A 56 33.76 -11.59 -5.47
CA GLU A 56 32.71 -11.23 -4.48
C GLU A 56 31.73 -12.39 -4.24
N ILE A 57 31.43 -13.18 -5.29
CA ILE A 57 30.49 -14.30 -5.24
C ILE A 57 31.16 -15.68 -5.32
N GLU A 58 32.47 -15.76 -5.09
CA GLU A 58 33.30 -16.97 -5.26
C GLU A 58 32.78 -18.14 -4.42
N HIS A 59 32.23 -17.87 -3.25
CA HIS A 59 31.62 -18.87 -2.38
C HIS A 59 30.38 -19.56 -2.97
N LEU A 60 29.81 -19.05 -4.08
CA LEU A 60 28.65 -19.60 -4.78
C LEU A 60 29.02 -20.37 -6.05
N ILE A 61 30.28 -20.31 -6.50
CA ILE A 61 30.75 -20.99 -7.71
C ILE A 61 31.65 -22.17 -7.37
N PRO A 62 31.75 -23.18 -8.24
CA PRO A 62 32.47 -24.43 -7.94
C PRO A 62 34.00 -24.35 -8.11
N VAL A 63 34.54 -23.21 -8.55
CA VAL A 63 35.96 -22.95 -8.82
C VAL A 63 36.34 -21.57 -8.33
N GLU A 64 37.64 -21.34 -8.04
CA GLU A 64 38.13 -19.99 -7.73
C GLU A 64 37.98 -19.05 -8.94
N ALA A 65 37.72 -17.76 -8.66
CA ALA A 65 37.47 -16.77 -9.72
C ALA A 65 38.63 -16.66 -10.73
N ASP A 66 39.87 -16.78 -10.24
CA ASP A 66 41.07 -16.72 -11.08
C ASP A 66 41.25 -17.97 -11.96
N ASP A 67 40.60 -19.09 -11.63
CA ASP A 67 40.67 -20.36 -12.39
C ASP A 67 39.51 -20.54 -13.38
N VAL A 68 38.58 -19.58 -13.49
CA VAL A 68 37.45 -19.66 -14.44
C VAL A 68 37.87 -19.60 -15.88
N LEU A 69 38.94 -18.86 -16.20
CA LEU A 69 39.47 -18.79 -17.57
C LEU A 69 39.96 -20.19 -18.03
N GLY A 70 39.46 -20.64 -19.17
CA GLY A 70 39.75 -21.98 -19.72
C GLY A 70 38.83 -23.08 -19.25
N GLN A 71 37.98 -22.85 -18.22
CA GLN A 71 36.97 -23.81 -17.80
C GLN A 71 35.80 -23.86 -18.78
N CYS A 72 35.16 -25.02 -18.87
CA CYS A 72 33.90 -25.14 -19.59
C CYS A 72 32.77 -24.54 -18.74
N ILE A 73 31.90 -23.73 -19.37
CA ILE A 73 30.77 -23.09 -18.66
C ILE A 73 29.78 -24.09 -18.07
N ASP A 74 29.85 -25.36 -18.48
CA ASP A 74 29.00 -26.42 -17.91
C ASP A 74 29.08 -26.53 -16.40
N ILE A 75 30.26 -26.22 -15.83
CA ILE A 75 30.48 -26.27 -14.38
C ILE A 75 29.55 -25.35 -13.59
N PHE A 76 29.03 -24.29 -14.19
CA PHE A 76 28.11 -23.33 -13.57
C PHE A 76 26.64 -23.75 -13.72
N HIS A 77 26.35 -24.80 -14.49
CA HIS A 77 24.97 -25.13 -14.88
C HIS A 77 24.56 -26.55 -14.47
N LYS A 78 23.44 -26.67 -13.77
CA LYS A 78 22.85 -27.97 -13.37
C LYS A 78 22.39 -28.82 -14.58
N HIS A 79 21.99 -28.15 -15.66
CA HIS A 79 21.50 -28.76 -16.90
C HIS A 79 22.20 -28.13 -18.11
N PRO A 80 23.47 -28.48 -18.35
CA PRO A 80 24.33 -27.84 -19.36
C PRO A 80 23.82 -28.02 -20.80
N GLU A 81 22.96 -29.02 -21.05
CA GLU A 81 22.39 -29.27 -22.38
C GLU A 81 21.61 -28.07 -22.91
N HIS A 82 20.94 -27.33 -22.00
CA HIS A 82 20.18 -26.14 -22.36
C HIS A 82 21.11 -25.03 -22.87
N GLN A 83 22.20 -24.76 -22.16
CA GLN A 83 23.19 -23.74 -22.53
C GLN A 83 23.93 -24.15 -23.79
N ARG A 84 24.28 -25.42 -23.95
CA ARG A 84 24.90 -25.96 -25.15
C ARG A 84 24.01 -25.75 -26.37
N LYS A 85 22.70 -25.99 -26.26
CA LYS A 85 21.75 -25.73 -27.34
C LYS A 85 21.58 -24.24 -27.61
N LEU A 86 21.50 -23.40 -26.55
CA LEU A 86 21.34 -21.95 -26.69
C LEU A 86 22.54 -21.33 -27.40
N LEU A 87 23.76 -21.63 -26.95
CA LEU A 87 24.99 -21.02 -27.43
C LEU A 87 25.53 -21.68 -28.70
N GLY A 88 25.11 -22.90 -29.01
CA GLY A 88 25.55 -23.61 -30.23
C GLY A 88 24.94 -23.06 -31.52
N ASP A 89 23.87 -22.29 -31.46
CA ASP A 89 23.22 -21.67 -32.60
C ASP A 89 23.12 -20.15 -32.39
N PRO A 90 23.86 -19.32 -33.18
CA PRO A 90 23.81 -17.88 -33.07
C PRO A 90 22.43 -17.28 -33.37
N ALA A 91 21.51 -18.01 -34.00
CA ALA A 91 20.13 -17.56 -34.22
C ALA A 91 19.32 -17.45 -32.91
N ASN A 92 19.75 -18.11 -31.84
CA ASN A 92 19.17 -18.00 -30.52
C ASN A 92 19.62 -16.74 -29.75
N LEU A 93 20.57 -16.00 -30.29
CA LEU A 93 21.17 -14.82 -29.67
C LEU A 93 20.74 -13.52 -30.38
N PRO A 94 20.63 -12.37 -29.72
CA PRO A 94 20.94 -12.17 -28.31
C PRO A 94 19.91 -12.78 -27.36
N HIS A 95 20.36 -13.23 -26.17
CA HIS A 95 19.52 -13.78 -25.12
C HIS A 95 19.74 -13.01 -23.82
N LYS A 96 18.63 -12.71 -23.10
CA LYS A 96 18.64 -12.04 -21.80
C LYS A 96 18.04 -12.95 -20.75
N ALA A 97 18.66 -13.02 -19.59
CA ALA A 97 18.15 -13.80 -18.48
C ALA A 97 18.51 -13.14 -17.14
N LYS A 98 17.55 -13.13 -16.23
CA LYS A 98 17.82 -12.92 -14.81
C LYS A 98 17.83 -14.28 -14.15
N ILE A 99 18.94 -14.63 -13.50
CA ILE A 99 19.10 -15.93 -12.82
C ILE A 99 19.42 -15.72 -11.35
N GLN A 100 19.09 -16.72 -10.53
CA GLN A 100 19.49 -16.77 -9.14
C GLN A 100 20.60 -17.79 -8.95
N LEU A 101 21.74 -17.34 -8.43
CA LEU A 101 22.90 -18.15 -8.07
C LEU A 101 23.08 -18.10 -6.54
N GLY A 102 22.63 -19.13 -5.84
CA GLY A 102 22.60 -19.11 -4.38
C GLY A 102 21.74 -17.96 -3.85
N THR A 103 22.34 -17.04 -3.13
CA THR A 103 21.70 -15.84 -2.58
C THR A 103 21.68 -14.66 -3.56
N GLU A 104 22.50 -14.71 -4.62
CA GLU A 104 22.68 -13.59 -5.53
C GLU A 104 21.81 -13.69 -6.77
N TRP A 105 21.33 -12.53 -7.25
CA TRP A 105 20.67 -12.38 -8.53
C TRP A 105 21.63 -11.80 -9.56
N LEU A 106 21.67 -12.43 -10.73
CA LEU A 106 22.53 -12.03 -11.84
C LEU A 106 21.67 -11.63 -13.05
N ASP A 107 21.98 -10.51 -13.68
CA ASP A 107 21.44 -10.13 -14.98
C ASP A 107 22.46 -10.47 -16.07
N LEU A 108 22.06 -11.27 -17.04
CA LEU A 108 22.91 -11.81 -18.10
C LEU A 108 22.40 -11.34 -19.45
N HIS A 109 23.31 -10.80 -20.26
CA HIS A 109 23.09 -10.44 -21.65
C HIS A 109 24.05 -11.21 -22.54
N VAL A 110 23.60 -12.25 -23.19
CA VAL A 110 24.43 -13.09 -24.08
C VAL A 110 24.25 -12.65 -25.51
N SER A 111 25.38 -12.51 -26.25
CA SER A 111 25.40 -12.07 -27.64
C SER A 111 26.37 -12.90 -28.46
N ALA A 112 26.08 -13.07 -29.75
CA ALA A 112 26.97 -13.73 -30.71
C ALA A 112 28.03 -12.75 -31.23
N VAL A 113 29.26 -13.19 -31.27
CA VAL A 113 30.36 -12.48 -31.92
C VAL A 113 30.70 -13.17 -33.26
N HIS A 114 30.74 -12.38 -34.33
CA HIS A 114 31.07 -12.86 -35.67
C HIS A 114 32.36 -12.25 -36.15
N ASP A 115 33.13 -13.02 -36.95
CA ASP A 115 34.29 -12.52 -37.67
C ASP A 115 33.89 -11.65 -38.88
N LYS A 116 34.89 -11.12 -39.60
CA LYS A 116 34.66 -10.29 -40.79
C LYS A 116 33.96 -11.03 -41.94
N ASN A 117 33.96 -12.35 -41.91
CA ASN A 117 33.32 -13.21 -42.90
C ASN A 117 31.92 -13.65 -42.49
N GLY A 118 31.46 -13.24 -41.31
CA GLY A 118 30.15 -13.62 -40.77
C GLY A 118 30.15 -14.96 -40.02
N ASN A 119 31.31 -15.58 -39.79
CA ASN A 119 31.38 -16.82 -39.01
C ASN A 119 31.19 -16.52 -37.52
N TYR A 120 30.39 -17.33 -36.85
CA TYR A 120 30.20 -17.27 -35.38
C TYR A 120 31.47 -17.78 -34.68
N ILE A 121 32.15 -16.92 -33.94
CA ILE A 121 33.46 -17.19 -33.33
C ILE A 121 33.47 -17.17 -31.78
N ALA A 122 32.50 -16.52 -31.15
CA ALA A 122 32.37 -16.52 -29.70
C ALA A 122 30.95 -16.18 -29.26
N ALA A 123 30.55 -16.71 -28.13
CA ALA A 123 29.45 -16.16 -27.36
C ALA A 123 30.01 -15.25 -26.26
N THR A 124 29.52 -14.01 -26.18
CA THR A 124 29.87 -13.09 -25.10
C THR A 124 28.70 -12.93 -24.15
N VAL A 125 29.01 -12.83 -22.88
CA VAL A 125 28.03 -12.43 -21.84
C VAL A 125 28.51 -11.16 -21.17
N ALA A 126 27.65 -10.11 -21.18
CA ALA A 126 27.76 -8.98 -20.29
C ALA A 126 26.83 -9.26 -19.09
N TRP A 127 27.34 -9.13 -17.87
CA TRP A 127 26.58 -9.53 -16.70
C TRP A 127 26.86 -8.64 -15.49
N SER A 128 25.95 -8.67 -14.52
CA SER A 128 26.08 -7.94 -13.26
C SER A 128 25.30 -8.62 -12.14
N VAL A 129 25.75 -8.40 -10.89
CA VAL A 129 25.00 -8.76 -9.70
C VAL A 129 23.94 -7.67 -9.47
N ILE A 130 22.68 -8.08 -9.42
CA ILE A 130 21.51 -7.18 -9.27
C ILE A 130 20.71 -7.46 -8.00
N THR A 131 21.28 -8.17 -7.02
CA THR A 131 20.59 -8.58 -5.79
C THR A 131 19.98 -7.39 -5.06
N GLN A 132 20.74 -6.34 -4.84
CA GLN A 132 20.23 -5.13 -4.17
C GLN A 132 19.08 -4.49 -4.94
N GLN A 133 19.16 -4.44 -6.27
CA GLN A 133 18.07 -3.91 -7.09
C GLN A 133 16.80 -4.76 -6.94
N VAL A 134 16.92 -6.10 -7.04
CA VAL A 134 15.78 -7.02 -6.87
C VAL A 134 15.19 -6.94 -5.48
N GLU A 135 16.02 -6.83 -4.45
CA GLU A 135 15.57 -6.64 -3.07
C GLU A 135 14.80 -5.33 -2.90
N HIS A 136 15.32 -4.22 -3.45
CA HIS A 136 14.64 -2.93 -3.41
C HIS A 136 13.31 -2.95 -4.18
N GLU A 137 13.28 -3.55 -5.37
CA GLU A 137 12.05 -3.73 -6.16
C GLU A 137 11.02 -4.57 -5.38
N THR A 138 11.46 -5.67 -4.79
CA THR A 138 10.62 -6.56 -3.97
C THR A 138 10.09 -5.85 -2.72
N GLN A 139 10.94 -5.10 -2.03
CA GLN A 139 10.56 -4.33 -0.86
C GLN A 139 9.51 -3.26 -1.21
N THR A 140 9.73 -2.54 -2.31
CA THR A 140 8.79 -1.53 -2.79
C THR A 140 7.43 -2.15 -3.15
N GLN A 141 7.43 -3.26 -3.89
CA GLN A 141 6.21 -4.00 -4.21
C GLN A 141 5.47 -4.47 -2.95
N LYS A 142 6.21 -4.98 -1.97
CA LYS A 142 5.64 -5.42 -0.70
C LYS A 142 5.00 -4.26 0.08
N LEU A 143 5.62 -3.08 0.10
CA LEU A 143 5.04 -1.89 0.73
C LEU A 143 3.77 -1.44 0.02
N LEU A 144 3.75 -1.40 -1.31
CA LEU A 144 2.55 -1.07 -2.09
C LEU A 144 1.42 -2.07 -1.82
N GLN A 145 1.72 -3.38 -1.81
CA GLN A 145 0.75 -4.41 -1.50
C GLN A 145 0.19 -4.27 -0.07
N MET A 146 1.04 -3.93 0.90
CA MET A 146 0.58 -3.64 2.26
C MET A 146 -0.35 -2.44 2.30
N MET A 147 -0.07 -1.36 1.56
CA MET A 147 -0.96 -0.20 1.45
C MET A 147 -2.29 -0.55 0.80
N ASP A 148 -2.30 -1.38 -0.24
CA ASP A 148 -3.52 -1.84 -0.91
C ASP A 148 -4.41 -2.70 0.00
N GLN A 149 -3.80 -3.50 0.88
CA GLN A 149 -4.52 -4.37 1.81
C GLN A 149 -4.88 -3.70 3.15
N MET A 150 -4.46 -2.45 3.37
CA MET A 150 -4.86 -1.72 4.58
C MET A 150 -6.38 -1.58 4.67
N PRO A 151 -7.00 -1.83 5.86
CA PRO A 151 -8.45 -1.70 6.04
C PRO A 151 -8.90 -0.24 6.22
N ILE A 152 -8.16 0.69 5.64
CA ILE A 152 -8.46 2.13 5.60
C ILE A 152 -8.43 2.61 4.16
N ASN A 153 -9.29 3.55 3.83
CA ASN A 153 -9.28 4.17 2.52
C ASN A 153 -8.18 5.23 2.46
N VAL A 154 -7.30 5.12 1.47
CA VAL A 154 -6.17 6.04 1.25
C VAL A 154 -6.13 6.48 -0.20
N MET A 155 -5.83 7.77 -0.40
CA MET A 155 -5.62 8.39 -1.70
C MET A 155 -4.48 9.41 -1.58
N LEU A 156 -3.60 9.47 -2.56
CA LEU A 156 -2.53 10.46 -2.67
C LEU A 156 -2.77 11.33 -3.90
N ALA A 157 -2.40 12.58 -3.81
CA ALA A 157 -2.38 13.47 -4.96
C ALA A 157 -1.04 14.20 -5.07
N ASP A 158 -0.69 14.58 -6.28
CA ASP A 158 0.47 15.42 -6.56
C ASP A 158 0.24 16.85 -6.06
N LYS A 159 1.29 17.48 -5.50
CA LYS A 159 1.18 18.81 -4.90
C LYS A 159 0.97 19.95 -5.89
N ASP A 160 1.40 19.77 -7.14
CA ASP A 160 1.40 20.83 -8.17
C ASP A 160 0.19 20.67 -9.13
N THR A 161 -0.03 19.44 -9.61
CA THR A 161 -1.12 19.12 -10.57
C THR A 161 -2.42 18.77 -9.88
N PHE A 162 -2.37 18.32 -8.63
CA PHE A 162 -3.49 17.76 -7.86
C PHE A 162 -4.11 16.51 -8.54
N GLU A 163 -3.36 15.84 -9.38
CA GLU A 163 -3.74 14.54 -9.92
C GLU A 163 -3.61 13.44 -8.88
N ILE A 164 -4.58 12.54 -8.85
CA ILE A 164 -4.56 11.37 -7.97
C ILE A 164 -3.47 10.42 -8.45
N THR A 165 -2.35 10.36 -7.72
CA THR A 165 -1.19 9.53 -8.05
C THR A 165 -1.27 8.13 -7.46
N TYR A 166 -2.11 7.93 -6.44
CA TYR A 166 -2.36 6.64 -5.82
C TYR A 166 -3.76 6.59 -5.19
N ILE A 167 -4.40 5.46 -5.30
CA ILE A 167 -5.65 5.11 -4.60
C ILE A 167 -5.60 3.62 -4.27
N ASN A 168 -5.74 3.25 -2.99
CA ASN A 168 -5.65 1.86 -2.60
C ASN A 168 -6.90 1.05 -2.96
N GLU A 169 -6.75 -0.27 -3.01
CA GLU A 169 -7.83 -1.19 -3.38
C GLU A 169 -9.04 -1.08 -2.45
N THR A 170 -8.81 -0.83 -1.16
CA THR A 170 -9.87 -0.60 -0.16
C THR A 170 -10.71 0.61 -0.52
N SER A 171 -10.08 1.73 -0.95
CA SER A 171 -10.81 2.92 -1.42
C SER A 171 -11.67 2.61 -2.64
N ILE A 172 -11.13 1.89 -3.63
CA ILE A 172 -11.88 1.50 -4.83
C ILE A 172 -13.08 0.63 -4.44
N LYS A 173 -12.88 -0.40 -3.60
CA LYS A 173 -13.96 -1.27 -3.10
C LYS A 173 -15.05 -0.50 -2.35
N THR A 174 -14.65 0.47 -1.53
CA THR A 174 -15.59 1.28 -0.74
C THR A 174 -16.38 2.25 -1.62
N LEU A 175 -15.75 2.82 -2.67
CA LEU A 175 -16.40 3.77 -3.59
C LEU A 175 -17.23 3.09 -4.69
N THR A 176 -16.90 1.86 -5.09
CA THR A 176 -17.60 1.16 -6.19
C THR A 176 -19.13 1.12 -6.03
N PRO A 177 -19.71 0.83 -4.84
CA PRO A 177 -21.17 0.90 -4.64
C PRO A 177 -21.73 2.32 -4.81
N LEU A 178 -20.89 3.34 -4.69
CA LEU A 178 -21.24 4.76 -4.77
C LEU A 178 -20.93 5.38 -6.15
N ASN A 179 -20.58 4.57 -7.14
CA ASN A 179 -20.24 5.06 -8.50
C ASN A 179 -21.29 6.00 -9.10
N HIS A 180 -22.57 5.79 -8.77
CA HIS A 180 -23.67 6.66 -9.24
C HIS A 180 -23.65 8.09 -8.65
N LEU A 181 -22.85 8.32 -7.60
CA LEU A 181 -22.66 9.62 -6.94
C LEU A 181 -21.31 10.26 -7.33
N LEU A 182 -20.44 9.52 -8.00
CA LEU A 182 -19.10 9.98 -8.38
C LEU A 182 -19.11 10.60 -9.80
N PRO A 183 -18.22 11.57 -10.06
CA PRO A 183 -18.09 12.18 -11.40
C PRO A 183 -17.51 11.19 -12.43
N VAL A 184 -16.73 10.19 -11.99
CA VAL A 184 -16.21 9.09 -12.80
C VAL A 184 -16.22 7.81 -11.93
N PRO A 185 -16.26 6.62 -12.53
CA PRO A 185 -16.16 5.36 -11.77
C PRO A 185 -14.92 5.28 -10.89
N ALA A 186 -15.03 4.60 -9.74
CA ALA A 186 -13.97 4.51 -8.73
C ALA A 186 -12.65 3.95 -9.26
N ASP A 187 -12.71 3.00 -10.19
CA ASP A 187 -11.54 2.38 -10.85
C ASP A 187 -10.85 3.30 -11.89
N GLN A 188 -11.48 4.43 -12.24
CA GLN A 188 -10.94 5.43 -13.17
C GLN A 188 -10.46 6.71 -12.48
N LEU A 189 -10.44 6.74 -11.16
CA LEU A 189 -10.03 7.91 -10.38
C LEU A 189 -8.52 8.17 -10.44
N HIS A 190 -7.71 7.14 -10.55
CA HIS A 190 -6.26 7.30 -10.72
C HIS A 190 -5.94 8.15 -11.96
N GLY A 191 -5.05 9.12 -11.84
CA GLY A 191 -4.68 10.09 -12.88
C GLY A 191 -5.70 11.21 -13.09
N LYS A 192 -6.79 11.27 -12.33
CA LYS A 192 -7.74 12.40 -12.40
C LYS A 192 -7.35 13.48 -11.39
N CYS A 193 -7.56 14.74 -11.77
CA CYS A 193 -7.40 15.86 -10.85
C CYS A 193 -8.53 15.84 -9.81
N ILE A 194 -8.21 16.11 -8.54
CA ILE A 194 -9.19 16.16 -7.44
C ILE A 194 -10.27 17.23 -7.64
N ASP A 195 -10.04 18.19 -8.52
CA ASP A 195 -11.01 19.25 -8.85
C ASP A 195 -12.37 18.70 -9.27
N ILE A 196 -12.40 17.50 -9.87
CA ILE A 196 -13.65 16.85 -10.31
C ILE A 196 -14.66 16.64 -9.17
N PHE A 197 -14.19 16.59 -7.92
CA PHE A 197 -15.04 16.43 -6.74
C PHE A 197 -15.53 17.76 -6.14
N HIS A 198 -15.00 18.90 -6.59
CA HIS A 198 -15.18 20.18 -5.92
C HIS A 198 -15.85 21.21 -6.83
N LYS A 199 -16.90 21.87 -6.30
CA LYS A 199 -17.58 22.96 -7.00
C LYS A 199 -16.71 24.22 -7.13
N HIS A 200 -15.83 24.44 -6.16
CA HIS A 200 -14.90 25.58 -6.05
C HIS A 200 -13.48 25.07 -5.78
N PRO A 201 -12.81 24.49 -6.77
CA PRO A 201 -11.53 23.80 -6.59
C PRO A 201 -10.41 24.75 -6.13
N GLU A 202 -10.50 26.04 -6.38
CA GLU A 202 -9.48 27.03 -5.99
C GLU A 202 -9.28 27.09 -4.46
N HIS A 203 -10.34 26.82 -3.70
CA HIS A 203 -10.25 26.76 -2.23
C HIS A 203 -9.40 25.57 -1.78
N GLN A 204 -9.69 24.38 -2.31
CA GLN A 204 -8.95 23.16 -1.99
C GLN A 204 -7.51 23.25 -2.47
N ARG A 205 -7.27 23.77 -3.68
CA ARG A 205 -5.92 23.97 -4.20
C ARG A 205 -5.09 24.87 -3.29
N ARG A 206 -5.61 25.99 -2.81
CA ARG A 206 -4.90 26.88 -1.88
C ARG A 206 -4.63 26.22 -0.54
N MET A 207 -5.59 25.46 -0.01
CA MET A 207 -5.44 24.74 1.26
C MET A 207 -4.37 23.66 1.17
N LEU A 208 -4.39 22.87 0.09
CA LEU A 208 -3.51 21.72 -0.09
C LEU A 208 -2.11 22.10 -0.60
N ALA A 209 -1.94 23.28 -1.22
CA ALA A 209 -0.64 23.75 -1.68
C ALA A 209 0.31 24.11 -0.53
N ASP A 210 -0.23 24.43 0.64
CA ASP A 210 0.54 24.84 1.81
C ASP A 210 0.44 23.76 2.90
N PRO A 211 1.56 23.04 3.20
CA PRO A 211 1.58 21.99 4.20
C PRO A 211 1.25 22.48 5.63
N ASP A 212 1.40 23.77 5.92
CA ASP A 212 1.09 24.34 7.24
C ASP A 212 -0.43 24.34 7.53
N ASN A 213 -1.27 24.21 6.49
CA ASN A 213 -2.71 24.04 6.64
C ASN A 213 -3.10 22.58 6.99
N LEU A 214 -2.14 21.67 7.01
CA LEU A 214 -2.35 20.24 7.24
C LEU A 214 -1.78 19.80 8.61
N PRO A 215 -2.38 18.83 9.32
CA PRO A 215 -3.52 18.04 8.88
C PRO A 215 -4.85 18.79 8.93
N HIS A 216 -5.74 18.52 7.97
CA HIS A 216 -7.10 19.06 7.92
C HIS A 216 -8.13 17.93 7.96
N ARG A 217 -9.16 18.07 8.80
CA ARG A 217 -10.25 17.09 8.90
C ARG A 217 -11.58 17.72 8.54
N ALA A 218 -12.40 17.00 7.78
CA ALA A 218 -13.71 17.45 7.37
C ALA A 218 -14.72 16.30 7.31
N LEU A 219 -15.97 16.59 7.68
CA LEU A 219 -17.12 15.73 7.38
C LEU A 219 -17.78 16.26 6.11
N ILE A 220 -17.89 15.43 5.07
CA ILE A 220 -18.53 15.79 3.81
C ILE A 220 -19.72 14.88 3.52
N LYS A 221 -20.67 15.41 2.75
CA LYS A 221 -21.80 14.65 2.23
C LYS A 221 -21.57 14.25 0.78
N LEU A 222 -21.78 12.97 0.50
CA LEU A 222 -21.82 12.41 -0.85
C LEU A 222 -23.17 11.71 -1.02
N GLY A 223 -24.16 12.42 -1.55
CA GLY A 223 -25.55 11.98 -1.54
C GLY A 223 -26.06 11.81 -0.11
N GLU A 224 -26.55 10.62 0.22
CA GLU A 224 -27.01 10.28 1.58
C GLU A 224 -25.85 9.84 2.51
N GLU A 225 -24.69 9.54 1.93
CA GLU A 225 -23.53 9.10 2.70
C GLU A 225 -22.76 10.28 3.33
N THR A 226 -22.18 10.02 4.50
CA THR A 226 -21.28 10.94 5.19
C THR A 226 -19.89 10.33 5.23
N LEU A 227 -18.91 11.08 4.74
CA LEU A 227 -17.49 10.71 4.76
C LEU A 227 -16.77 11.57 5.80
N ASP A 228 -15.97 10.94 6.64
CA ASP A 228 -15.01 11.58 7.52
C ASP A 228 -13.64 11.53 6.84
N LEU A 229 -13.13 12.70 6.49
CA LEU A 229 -11.88 12.86 5.73
C LEU A 229 -10.81 13.46 6.63
N THR A 230 -9.60 12.93 6.54
CA THR A 230 -8.41 13.55 7.11
C THR A 230 -7.35 13.67 6.00
N VAL A 231 -6.92 14.90 5.73
CA VAL A 231 -5.83 15.19 4.79
C VAL A 231 -4.60 15.55 5.58
N ALA A 232 -3.48 14.87 5.29
CA ALA A 232 -2.18 15.11 5.91
C ALA A 232 -1.13 15.45 4.84
N ALA A 233 -0.07 16.16 5.23
CA ALA A 233 1.07 16.41 4.35
C ALA A 233 1.94 15.15 4.25
N LEU A 234 2.25 14.73 3.02
CA LEU A 234 3.24 13.71 2.75
C LEU A 234 4.57 14.40 2.38
N ASN A 235 5.64 14.03 3.07
CA ASN A 235 6.95 14.59 2.86
C ASN A 235 7.94 13.51 2.37
N ASP A 236 8.94 13.93 1.59
CA ASP A 236 10.06 13.09 1.19
C ASP A 236 11.05 12.85 2.36
N ALA A 237 12.09 12.06 2.12
CA ALA A 237 13.13 11.75 3.11
C ALA A 237 13.91 13.00 3.60
N ASN A 238 13.87 14.11 2.87
CA ASN A 238 14.51 15.38 3.22
C ASN A 238 13.56 16.35 3.94
N GLY A 239 12.30 15.94 4.16
CA GLY A 239 11.26 16.76 4.76
C GLY A 239 10.54 17.70 3.80
N ASN A 240 10.78 17.60 2.50
CA ASN A 240 10.08 18.45 1.53
C ASN A 240 8.67 17.89 1.28
N TYR A 241 7.70 18.79 1.24
CA TYR A 241 6.31 18.43 0.90
C TYR A 241 6.20 17.93 -0.54
N ILE A 242 5.65 16.74 -0.72
CA ILE A 242 5.47 16.09 -2.02
C ILE A 242 4.00 15.93 -2.44
N GLY A 243 3.05 16.12 -1.53
CA GLY A 243 1.63 16.12 -1.85
C GLY A 243 0.73 15.79 -0.68
N PRO A 244 -0.60 15.99 -0.82
CA PRO A 244 -1.57 15.63 0.18
C PRO A 244 -1.85 14.11 0.18
N MET A 245 -1.94 13.55 1.39
CA MET A 245 -2.43 12.20 1.65
C MET A 245 -3.80 12.30 2.31
N LEU A 246 -4.81 11.75 1.65
CA LEU A 246 -6.16 11.65 2.16
C LEU A 246 -6.40 10.26 2.75
N SER A 247 -6.83 10.20 4.02
CA SER A 247 -7.49 9.02 4.58
C SER A 247 -8.95 9.34 4.88
N TRP A 248 -9.84 8.36 4.71
CA TRP A 248 -11.27 8.60 4.86
C TRP A 248 -12.06 7.35 5.22
N ALA A 249 -13.28 7.56 5.75
CA ALA A 249 -14.20 6.49 6.10
C ALA A 249 -15.65 6.91 5.86
N LEU A 250 -16.52 5.95 5.51
CA LEU A 250 -17.96 6.12 5.54
C LEU A 250 -18.42 6.04 7.00
N VAL A 251 -19.06 7.11 7.51
CA VAL A 251 -19.49 7.22 8.90
C VAL A 251 -21.00 7.35 9.07
N THR A 252 -21.77 7.27 7.97
CA THR A 252 -23.24 7.38 7.96
C THR A 252 -23.89 6.47 8.99
N ARG A 253 -23.51 5.19 9.01
CA ARG A 253 -24.05 4.21 9.95
C ARG A 253 -23.75 4.58 11.40
N ASN A 254 -22.55 5.06 11.68
CA ASN A 254 -22.13 5.43 13.04
C ASN A 254 -22.89 6.67 13.53
N ILE A 255 -23.08 7.66 12.64
CA ILE A 255 -23.87 8.86 12.96
C ILE A 255 -25.34 8.50 13.22
N ASN A 256 -25.94 7.67 12.37
CA ASN A 256 -27.32 7.23 12.54
C ASN A 256 -27.49 6.42 13.82
N LEU A 257 -26.55 5.55 14.16
CA LEU A 257 -26.56 4.78 15.41
C LEU A 257 -26.45 5.70 16.63
N ALA A 258 -25.53 6.68 16.60
CA ALA A 258 -25.39 7.67 17.67
C ALA A 258 -26.69 8.46 17.90
N THR A 259 -27.34 8.89 16.80
CA THR A 259 -28.63 9.57 16.87
C THR A 259 -29.71 8.67 17.47
N GLN A 260 -29.78 7.40 17.07
CA GLN A 260 -30.73 6.45 17.64
C GLN A 260 -30.51 6.25 19.17
N VAL A 261 -29.24 6.11 19.60
CA VAL A 261 -28.87 5.96 21.00
C VAL A 261 -29.32 7.20 21.82
N THR A 262 -29.10 8.40 21.26
CA THR A 262 -29.55 9.65 21.91
C THR A 262 -31.07 9.67 22.05
N ASN A 263 -31.82 9.35 21.01
CA ASN A 263 -33.28 9.32 21.03
C ASN A 263 -33.81 8.30 22.07
N VAL A 264 -33.18 7.12 22.17
CA VAL A 264 -33.54 6.11 23.16
C VAL A 264 -33.24 6.61 24.58
N ALA A 265 -32.10 7.27 24.80
CA ALA A 265 -31.73 7.82 26.09
C ALA A 265 -32.74 8.92 26.56
N GLU A 266 -33.17 9.78 25.65
CA GLU A 266 -34.19 10.80 25.92
C GLU A 266 -35.56 10.15 26.28
N ALA A 267 -35.97 9.13 25.53
CA ALA A 267 -37.21 8.39 25.81
C ALA A 267 -37.15 7.67 27.16
N VAL A 268 -36.02 7.06 27.51
CA VAL A 268 -35.82 6.43 28.84
C VAL A 268 -35.86 7.46 29.96
N SER A 269 -35.28 8.65 29.76
CA SER A 269 -35.32 9.74 30.75
C SER A 269 -36.74 10.22 30.97
N ALA A 270 -37.51 10.44 29.91
CA ALA A 270 -38.90 10.84 30.01
C ALA A 270 -39.78 9.79 30.74
N ALA A 271 -39.59 8.51 30.43
CA ALA A 271 -40.28 7.40 31.11
C ALA A 271 -39.91 7.31 32.60
N ALA A 272 -38.65 7.58 32.96
CA ALA A 272 -38.21 7.61 34.35
C ALA A 272 -38.86 8.78 35.14
N GLU A 273 -39.02 9.95 34.53
CA GLU A 273 -39.72 11.08 35.13
C GLU A 273 -41.22 10.78 35.35
N GLU A 274 -41.88 10.17 34.36
CA GLU A 274 -43.28 9.76 34.48
C GLU A 274 -43.45 8.69 35.55
N MET A 275 -42.56 7.72 35.65
CA MET A 275 -42.55 6.68 36.68
C MET A 275 -42.36 7.30 38.07
N SER A 276 -41.48 8.30 38.22
CA SER A 276 -41.25 9.03 39.45
C SER A 276 -42.50 9.81 39.89
N ALA A 277 -43.19 10.46 38.95
CA ALA A 277 -44.45 11.15 39.20
C ALA A 277 -45.56 10.17 39.62
N SER A 278 -45.71 9.05 38.91
CA SER A 278 -46.66 7.98 39.23
C SER A 278 -46.38 7.37 40.60
N SER A 279 -45.12 7.16 40.95
CA SER A 279 -44.74 6.65 42.30
C SER A 279 -45.12 7.62 43.42
N ARG A 280 -44.94 8.92 43.22
CA ARG A 280 -45.38 9.95 44.17
C ARG A 280 -46.87 9.95 44.32
N ALA A 281 -47.67 9.91 43.26
CA ALA A 281 -49.12 9.84 43.30
C ALA A 281 -49.62 8.56 44.01
N MET A 282 -48.94 7.45 43.84
CA MET A 282 -49.23 6.19 44.55
C MET A 282 -48.96 6.32 46.06
N GLN A 283 -47.83 6.94 46.44
CA GLN A 283 -47.52 7.21 47.88
C GLN A 283 -48.58 8.07 48.55
N GLU A 284 -49.06 9.12 47.88
CA GLU A 284 -50.12 9.96 48.31
C GLU A 284 -51.48 9.17 48.53
N SER A 285 -51.77 8.32 47.54
CA SER A 285 -52.95 7.45 47.58
C SER A 285 -52.87 6.45 48.74
N VAL A 286 -51.68 5.85 48.97
CA VAL A 286 -51.47 4.95 50.13
C VAL A 286 -51.59 5.68 51.45
N ALA A 287 -51.05 6.90 51.57
CA ALA A 287 -51.19 7.72 52.78
C ALA A 287 -52.66 8.05 53.05
N LEU A 288 -53.41 8.41 52.00
CA LEU A 288 -54.84 8.68 52.14
C LEU A 288 -55.65 7.43 52.55
N ALA A 289 -55.31 6.27 51.95
CA ALA A 289 -55.95 4.99 52.33
C ALA A 289 -55.69 4.62 53.80
N ASN A 290 -54.42 4.80 54.22
CA ASN A 290 -54.06 4.57 55.65
C ASN A 290 -54.83 5.50 56.60
N SER A 291 -54.97 6.79 56.28
CA SER A 291 -55.76 7.75 57.07
C SER A 291 -57.24 7.35 57.16
N ARG A 292 -57.82 6.96 56.02
CA ARG A 292 -59.21 6.47 55.97
C ARG A 292 -59.40 5.17 56.77
N SER A 293 -58.46 4.26 56.72
CA SER A 293 -58.47 3.01 57.48
C SER A 293 -58.45 3.32 59.01
N GLY A 294 -57.60 4.30 59.41
CA GLY A 294 -57.56 4.75 60.76
C GLY A 294 -58.93 5.35 61.26
N THR A 295 -59.56 6.15 60.39
CA THR A 295 -60.90 6.71 60.68
C THR A 295 -61.97 5.60 60.85
N VAL A 296 -61.94 4.62 59.99
CA VAL A 296 -62.86 3.44 60.05
C VAL A 296 -62.61 2.62 61.30
N ALA A 297 -61.34 2.40 61.66
CA ALA A 297 -61.02 1.69 62.93
C ALA A 297 -61.57 2.42 64.18
N SER A 298 -61.37 3.75 64.25
CA SER A 298 -61.92 4.55 65.33
C SER A 298 -63.46 4.52 65.39
N ALA A 299 -64.11 4.60 64.25
CA ALA A 299 -65.59 4.49 64.20
C ALA A 299 -66.09 3.11 64.61
N ALA A 300 -65.32 2.03 64.24
CA ALA A 300 -65.66 0.68 64.70
C ALA A 300 -65.51 0.47 66.20
N GLU A 301 -64.48 1.11 66.82
CA GLU A 301 -64.29 1.10 68.24
C GLU A 301 -65.46 1.86 69.02
N GLU A 302 -65.85 3.03 68.46
CA GLU A 302 -67.01 3.78 69.01
C GLU A 302 -68.30 2.95 68.87
N LEU A 303 -68.52 2.31 67.74
CA LEU A 303 -69.68 1.42 67.56
C LEU A 303 -69.66 0.24 68.56
N SER A 304 -68.50 -0.39 68.76
CA SER A 304 -68.34 -1.49 69.70
C SER A 304 -68.68 -1.02 71.16
N SER A 305 -68.14 0.14 71.54
CA SER A 305 -68.42 0.73 72.85
C SER A 305 -69.91 1.05 73.02
N SER A 306 -70.56 1.56 71.95
CA SER A 306 -71.99 1.87 71.99
C SER A 306 -72.86 0.60 72.11
N VAL A 307 -72.46 -0.48 71.39
CA VAL A 307 -73.14 -1.79 71.50
C VAL A 307 -73.01 -2.38 72.92
N ASP A 308 -71.83 -2.26 73.54
CA ASP A 308 -71.61 -2.70 74.92
C ASP A 308 -72.45 -1.92 75.92
N GLU A 309 -72.61 -0.61 75.74
CA GLU A 309 -73.48 0.22 76.57
C GLU A 309 -74.93 -0.16 76.37
N ILE A 310 -75.38 -0.34 75.13
CA ILE A 310 -76.80 -0.81 74.89
C ILE A 310 -77.01 -2.19 75.52
N SER A 311 -76.04 -3.11 75.43
CA SER A 311 -76.12 -4.46 75.99
C SER A 311 -76.26 -4.39 77.54
N ARG A 312 -75.52 -3.49 78.19
CA ARG A 312 -75.66 -3.25 79.63
C ARG A 312 -77.02 -2.68 79.99
N GLN A 313 -77.55 -1.72 79.22
CA GLN A 313 -78.85 -1.14 79.46
C GLN A 313 -79.97 -2.19 79.26
N VAL A 314 -79.92 -3.02 78.31
CA VAL A 314 -80.87 -4.14 78.08
C VAL A 314 -80.84 -5.17 79.22
N SER A 315 -79.61 -5.43 79.80
CA SER A 315 -79.46 -6.38 80.91
C SER A 315 -79.93 -5.83 82.26
N HIS A 316 -80.19 -4.52 82.41
CA HIS A 316 -80.68 -3.88 83.55
C HIS A 316 -82.18 -3.49 83.54
N SER A 317 -82.90 -3.80 82.44
CA SER A 317 -84.33 -3.69 82.22
C SER A 317 -85.02 -4.99 82.48
#